data_6717556e4779962e633e902a0106c20f
#
_entry.id   6717556e4779962e633e902a0106c20f
#
_cell.length_a   1.000
_cell.length_b   1.000
_cell.length_c   1.000
_cell.angle_alpha   90.00
_cell.angle_beta   90.00
_cell.angle_gamma   90.00
#
_symmetry.space_group_name_H-M   'P 1'
#
loop_
_entity.id
_entity.type
_entity.pdbx_description
1 polymer ?
#
loop_
_entity_poly.entity_id
_entity_poly.type
_entity_poly.pdbx_seq_one_letter_code
_entity_poly.pdbx_strand_id
1 'polypeptide(L)'
;MSEELLQRGLDRKNPTSKIGKWDYFNIGATTLKALKEANIIRNLDYGSLELKKVDGIIINNKDVIAVIEFKQPKEFKTQAQKNKAIAQEIEVAKILGCKIIIATDTIDTIWVNALTGERICNEVGVEIISAFNPSDEHLALLIEKINYSINENNNMILPKQLVNPTDLAKSIWQDIWSVSGA
;
A
#
# COMPACT_ATOMS: atom_id res chain seq x y z
N MET A 1 -19.35 18.85 -5.07
CA MET A 1 -18.25 18.55 -4.14
C MET A 1 -18.67 18.91 -2.73
N SER A 2 -18.36 18.07 -1.76
CA SER A 2 -18.77 18.33 -0.40
C SER A 2 -17.92 19.42 0.24
N GLU A 3 -18.44 20.00 1.33
CA GLU A 3 -17.74 21.04 2.05
C GLU A 3 -16.42 20.48 2.62
N GLU A 4 -16.44 19.24 3.07
CA GLU A 4 -15.25 18.58 3.60
C GLU A 4 -14.15 18.53 2.54
N LEU A 5 -14.50 18.18 1.30
CA LEU A 5 -13.53 18.10 0.23
C LEU A 5 -12.96 19.47 -0.10
N LEU A 6 -13.79 20.50 -0.07
CA LEU A 6 -13.32 21.85 -0.34
C LEU A 6 -12.36 22.32 0.74
N GLN A 7 -12.66 22.04 1.99
CA GLN A 7 -11.81 22.44 3.10
C GLN A 7 -10.45 21.74 3.10
N ARG A 8 -10.42 20.52 2.64
CA ARG A 8 -9.18 19.76 2.59
C ARG A 8 -8.41 19.95 1.29
N GLY A 9 -8.99 20.63 0.31
CA GLY A 9 -8.37 20.77 -0.99
C GLY A 9 -8.24 19.44 -1.71
N LEU A 10 -9.14 18.50 -1.42
CA LEU A 10 -9.05 17.18 -1.96
C LEU A 10 -9.46 17.17 -3.41
N ASP A 11 -8.55 16.85 -4.31
CA ASP A 11 -8.80 16.86 -5.73
C ASP A 11 -7.93 15.78 -6.36
N ARG A 12 -8.55 14.99 -7.25
CA ARG A 12 -7.86 13.97 -8.01
C ARG A 12 -6.60 14.49 -8.71
N LYS A 13 -6.62 15.75 -9.13
CA LYS A 13 -5.50 16.35 -9.86
C LYS A 13 -4.39 16.86 -8.97
N ASN A 14 -4.60 16.85 -7.66
CA ASN A 14 -3.64 17.37 -6.70
C ASN A 14 -3.24 16.33 -5.65
N PRO A 15 -2.54 15.27 -6.05
CA PRO A 15 -2.05 14.32 -5.07
C PRO A 15 -1.02 14.99 -4.15
N THR A 16 -0.82 14.42 -2.97
CA THR A 16 0.19 14.90 -2.04
C THR A 16 1.57 14.79 -2.68
N SER A 17 1.84 13.67 -3.31
CA SER A 17 3.08 13.44 -4.04
C SER A 17 2.94 12.23 -4.96
N LYS A 18 4.02 11.89 -5.65
CA LYS A 18 4.07 10.68 -6.43
C LYS A 18 4.91 9.65 -5.68
N ILE A 19 4.53 8.38 -5.79
CA ILE A 19 5.36 7.27 -5.37
C ILE A 19 5.57 6.47 -6.66
N GLY A 20 6.72 6.64 -7.27
CA GLY A 20 6.98 6.12 -8.61
C GLY A 20 6.01 6.75 -9.61
N LYS A 21 5.25 5.90 -10.28
CA LYS A 21 4.26 6.37 -11.27
C LYS A 21 2.86 6.54 -10.67
N TRP A 22 2.69 6.22 -9.39
CA TRP A 22 1.38 6.26 -8.76
C TRP A 22 1.17 7.54 -7.96
N ASP A 23 -0.11 7.89 -7.78
CA ASP A 23 -0.47 9.06 -7.00
C ASP A 23 -0.65 8.66 -5.53
N TYR A 24 -0.08 9.44 -4.64
CA TYR A 24 -0.22 9.25 -3.21
C TYR A 24 -0.99 10.44 -2.61
N PHE A 25 -2.03 10.10 -1.84
CA PHE A 25 -2.81 11.10 -1.12
C PHE A 25 -2.67 10.85 0.38
N ASN A 26 -2.05 11.78 1.08
CA ASN A 26 -2.01 11.79 2.54
C ASN A 26 -3.14 12.73 2.98
N ILE A 27 -4.25 12.16 3.38
CA ILE A 27 -5.49 12.91 3.48
C ILE A 27 -6.07 12.95 4.88
N GLY A 28 -5.45 12.23 5.82
CA GLY A 28 -5.96 12.13 7.19
C GLY A 28 -7.40 11.66 7.21
N ALA A 29 -7.78 10.77 8.02
CA ALA A 29 -9.12 10.27 8.33
C ALA A 29 -10.24 10.69 7.35
N THR A 30 -10.09 10.37 6.05
CA THR A 30 -11.05 10.73 5.01
C THR A 30 -11.93 9.53 4.66
N THR A 31 -13.24 9.74 4.56
CA THR A 31 -14.17 8.66 4.27
C THR A 31 -14.10 8.20 2.82
N LEU A 32 -14.50 6.96 2.57
CA LEU A 32 -14.59 6.45 1.21
C LEU A 32 -15.61 7.27 0.40
N LYS A 33 -16.65 7.74 1.05
CA LYS A 33 -17.65 8.61 0.40
C LYS A 33 -16.99 9.88 -0.12
N ALA A 34 -16.16 10.52 0.69
CA ALA A 34 -15.45 11.74 0.29
C ALA A 34 -14.48 11.47 -0.87
N LEU A 35 -13.76 10.34 -0.81
CA LEU A 35 -12.85 9.96 -1.88
C LEU A 35 -13.58 9.69 -3.19
N LYS A 36 -14.76 9.07 -3.11
CA LYS A 36 -15.58 8.81 -4.29
C LYS A 36 -16.08 10.14 -4.89
N GLU A 37 -16.56 11.05 -4.06
CA GLU A 37 -17.04 12.35 -4.50
C GLU A 37 -15.93 13.20 -5.12
N ALA A 38 -14.70 13.06 -4.62
CA ALA A 38 -13.55 13.75 -5.17
C ALA A 38 -13.02 13.08 -6.44
N ASN A 39 -13.61 11.97 -6.86
CA ASN A 39 -13.21 11.24 -8.05
C ASN A 39 -11.82 10.60 -7.92
N ILE A 40 -11.38 10.38 -6.69
CA ILE A 40 -10.10 9.75 -6.40
C ILE A 40 -10.21 8.24 -6.55
N ILE A 41 -11.32 7.66 -6.10
CA ILE A 41 -11.62 6.24 -6.25
C ILE A 41 -12.82 6.05 -7.16
N ARG A 42 -13.06 4.82 -7.58
CA ARG A 42 -14.16 4.54 -8.49
C ARG A 42 -15.51 4.88 -7.88
N ASN A 43 -16.44 5.34 -8.71
CA ASN A 43 -17.77 5.70 -8.27
C ASN A 43 -18.62 4.43 -8.21
N LEU A 44 -18.40 3.65 -7.16
CA LEU A 44 -19.12 2.40 -6.93
C LEU A 44 -19.98 2.53 -5.67
N ASP A 45 -20.85 1.57 -5.46
CA ASP A 45 -21.63 1.50 -4.23
C ASP A 45 -20.79 0.76 -3.19
N TYR A 46 -20.29 1.49 -2.21
CA TYR A 46 -19.49 0.92 -1.13
C TYR A 46 -20.34 0.53 0.09
N GLY A 47 -21.65 0.71 0.00
CA GLY A 47 -22.59 0.31 1.05
C GLY A 47 -22.29 0.98 2.39
N SER A 48 -22.35 0.22 3.46
CA SER A 48 -22.09 0.75 4.79
C SER A 48 -20.63 1.15 5.00
N LEU A 49 -19.74 0.75 4.12
CA LEU A 49 -18.34 1.10 4.24
C LEU A 49 -18.03 2.53 3.76
N GLU A 50 -19.00 3.21 3.18
CA GLU A 50 -18.82 4.60 2.73
C GLU A 50 -18.34 5.53 3.84
N LEU A 51 -18.68 5.25 5.08
CA LEU A 51 -18.29 6.09 6.21
C LEU A 51 -16.99 5.66 6.86
N LYS A 52 -16.38 4.58 6.39
CA LYS A 52 -15.08 4.15 6.87
C LYS A 52 -14.03 5.11 6.34
N LYS A 53 -12.97 5.32 7.14
CA LYS A 53 -11.95 6.32 6.84
C LYS A 53 -10.61 5.67 6.56
N VAL A 54 -9.82 6.30 5.70
CA VAL A 54 -8.42 5.95 5.48
C VAL A 54 -7.59 7.20 5.70
N ASP A 55 -6.34 7.01 6.14
CA ASP A 55 -5.44 8.15 6.38
C ASP A 55 -4.60 8.45 5.15
N GLY A 56 -4.31 7.46 4.36
CA GLY A 56 -3.57 7.63 3.11
C GLY A 56 -3.96 6.57 2.11
N ILE A 57 -3.74 6.88 0.83
CA ILE A 57 -4.08 5.97 -0.25
C ILE A 57 -3.11 6.16 -1.41
N ILE A 58 -2.70 5.06 -2.01
CA ILE A 58 -1.88 5.06 -3.21
C ILE A 58 -2.74 4.51 -4.34
N ILE A 59 -2.84 5.25 -5.43
CA ILE A 59 -3.69 4.86 -6.55
C ILE A 59 -2.95 4.90 -7.87
N ASN A 60 -3.40 4.05 -8.78
CA ASN A 60 -2.99 4.07 -10.16
C ASN A 60 -4.27 4.39 -10.95
N ASN A 61 -4.42 5.63 -11.36
CA ASN A 61 -5.65 6.14 -11.93
C ASN A 61 -6.75 6.10 -10.85
N LYS A 62 -7.68 5.19 -10.88
CA LYS A 62 -8.66 5.03 -9.81
C LYS A 62 -8.54 3.67 -9.13
N ASP A 63 -7.55 2.90 -9.50
CA ASP A 63 -7.32 1.59 -8.91
C ASP A 63 -6.45 1.76 -7.67
N VAL A 64 -6.93 1.26 -6.55
CA VAL A 64 -6.21 1.40 -5.28
C VAL A 64 -5.11 0.36 -5.19
N ILE A 65 -3.90 0.81 -4.97
CA ILE A 65 -2.73 -0.04 -4.83
C ILE A 65 -2.51 -0.39 -3.37
N ALA A 66 -2.64 0.59 -2.48
CA ALA A 66 -2.45 0.38 -1.06
C ALA A 66 -3.24 1.38 -0.24
N VAL A 67 -3.61 1.01 0.98
CA VAL A 67 -4.16 1.94 1.97
C VAL A 67 -3.16 2.06 3.11
N ILE A 68 -3.06 3.25 3.67
CA ILE A 68 -2.13 3.53 4.75
C ILE A 68 -2.90 3.99 5.97
N GLU A 69 -2.55 3.41 7.13
CA GLU A 69 -3.12 3.79 8.41
C GLU A 69 -1.99 4.38 9.26
N PHE A 70 -2.16 5.61 9.72
CA PHE A 70 -1.20 6.25 10.59
C PHE A 70 -1.68 6.15 12.04
N LYS A 71 -0.81 5.74 12.94
CA LYS A 71 -1.10 5.63 14.37
C LYS A 71 -0.08 6.45 15.17
N GLN A 72 -0.49 6.91 16.34
CA GLN A 72 0.47 7.53 17.26
C GLN A 72 1.33 6.42 17.89
N PRO A 73 2.61 6.70 18.19
CA PRO A 73 3.48 5.67 18.77
C PRO A 73 2.90 4.96 20.00
N LYS A 74 2.20 5.68 20.84
CA LYS A 74 1.60 5.08 22.05
C LYS A 74 0.51 4.06 21.73
N GLU A 75 -0.04 4.11 20.53
CA GLU A 75 -1.09 3.21 20.09
C GLU A 75 -0.58 2.10 19.18
N PHE A 76 0.73 2.01 19.01
CA PHE A 76 1.33 1.10 18.05
C PHE A 76 2.55 0.37 18.63
N LYS A 77 2.56 0.16 19.93
CA LYS A 77 3.71 -0.46 20.61
C LYS A 77 3.61 -1.97 20.69
N THR A 78 2.45 -2.48 21.01
CA THR A 78 2.27 -3.93 21.23
C THR A 78 1.76 -4.61 19.96
N GLN A 79 1.98 -5.91 19.87
CA GLN A 79 1.43 -6.69 18.75
C GLN A 79 -0.09 -6.64 18.71
N ALA A 80 -0.73 -6.60 19.89
CA ALA A 80 -2.19 -6.48 19.94
C ALA A 80 -2.67 -5.15 19.35
N GLN A 81 -1.97 -4.05 19.64
CA GLN A 81 -2.29 -2.75 19.06
C GLN A 81 -2.08 -2.74 17.56
N LYS A 82 -0.98 -3.32 17.12
CA LYS A 82 -0.66 -3.40 15.68
C LYS A 82 -1.69 -4.24 14.93
N ASN A 83 -2.08 -5.38 15.50
CA ASN A 83 -3.08 -6.24 14.89
C ASN A 83 -4.45 -5.55 14.83
N LYS A 84 -4.78 -4.75 15.84
CA LYS A 84 -6.03 -3.99 15.84
C LYS A 84 -6.04 -2.95 14.73
N ALA A 85 -4.94 -2.26 14.53
CA ALA A 85 -4.82 -1.26 13.46
C ALA A 85 -5.04 -1.92 12.08
N ILE A 86 -4.48 -3.11 11.90
CA ILE A 86 -4.64 -3.85 10.66
C ILE A 86 -6.08 -4.31 10.48
N ALA A 87 -6.69 -4.87 11.52
CA ALA A 87 -8.04 -5.40 11.45
C ALA A 87 -9.06 -4.34 11.03
N GLN A 88 -8.83 -3.10 11.42
CA GLN A 88 -9.72 -2.00 11.06
C GLN A 88 -9.71 -1.70 9.56
N GLU A 89 -8.63 -2.04 8.88
CA GLU A 89 -8.45 -1.69 7.47
C GLU A 89 -8.74 -2.82 6.48
N ILE A 90 -8.87 -4.05 6.95
CA ILE A 90 -9.04 -5.19 6.05
C ILE A 90 -10.29 -5.09 5.18
N GLU A 91 -11.44 -4.78 5.78
CA GLU A 91 -12.67 -4.68 5.01
C GLU A 91 -12.61 -3.56 3.99
N VAL A 92 -12.03 -2.44 4.38
CA VAL A 92 -11.87 -1.28 3.51
C VAL A 92 -10.96 -1.64 2.33
N ALA A 93 -9.84 -2.28 2.61
CA ALA A 93 -8.91 -2.69 1.57
C ALA A 93 -9.57 -3.65 0.58
N LYS A 94 -10.35 -4.59 1.09
CA LYS A 94 -11.03 -5.56 0.23
C LYS A 94 -12.06 -4.90 -0.68
N ILE A 95 -12.86 -3.99 -0.15
CA ILE A 95 -13.88 -3.35 -0.98
C ILE A 95 -13.25 -2.41 -2.01
N LEU A 96 -12.08 -1.85 -1.70
CA LEU A 96 -11.35 -1.03 -2.64
C LEU A 96 -10.57 -1.87 -3.65
N GLY A 97 -10.49 -3.17 -3.44
CA GLY A 97 -9.75 -4.07 -4.33
C GLY A 97 -8.24 -3.97 -4.21
N CYS A 98 -7.72 -3.43 -3.11
CA CYS A 98 -6.29 -3.32 -2.94
C CYS A 98 -5.71 -4.54 -2.21
N LYS A 99 -4.44 -4.81 -2.44
CA LYS A 99 -3.77 -5.99 -1.89
C LYS A 99 -2.89 -5.67 -0.70
N ILE A 100 -2.59 -4.40 -0.47
CA ILE A 100 -1.60 -4.00 0.52
C ILE A 100 -2.17 -3.04 1.53
N ILE A 101 -1.97 -3.34 2.82
CA ILE A 101 -2.25 -2.40 3.90
C ILE A 101 -0.91 -2.05 4.53
N ILE A 102 -0.67 -0.76 4.74
CA ILE A 102 0.54 -0.29 5.40
C ILE A 102 0.10 0.44 6.66
N ALA A 103 0.55 -0.02 7.82
CA ALA A 103 0.27 0.65 9.09
C ALA A 103 1.58 1.15 9.68
N THR A 104 1.62 2.38 10.12
CA THR A 104 2.86 2.98 10.61
C THR A 104 2.61 4.05 11.66
N ASP A 105 3.56 4.18 12.60
CA ASP A 105 3.60 5.30 13.54
C ASP A 105 4.81 6.19 13.24
N THR A 106 5.43 6.00 12.08
CA THR A 106 6.65 6.67 11.60
C THR A 106 7.95 6.11 12.18
N ILE A 107 7.86 5.28 13.20
CA ILE A 107 9.00 4.60 13.79
C ILE A 107 8.98 3.15 13.33
N ASP A 108 7.84 2.49 13.54
CA ASP A 108 7.62 1.12 13.10
C ASP A 108 6.63 1.10 11.95
N THR A 109 6.84 0.22 10.99
CA THR A 109 5.94 0.06 9.85
C THR A 109 5.63 -1.42 9.65
N ILE A 110 4.36 -1.70 9.39
CA ILE A 110 3.90 -3.05 9.14
C ILE A 110 3.32 -3.10 7.75
N TRP A 111 3.68 -4.14 7.00
CA TRP A 111 3.17 -4.40 5.66
C TRP A 111 2.31 -5.65 5.71
N VAL A 112 1.07 -5.55 5.25
CA VAL A 112 0.10 -6.61 5.38
C VAL A 112 -0.51 -6.98 4.05
N ASN A 113 -0.67 -8.29 3.83
CA ASN A 113 -1.43 -8.81 2.70
C ASN A 113 -2.92 -8.62 3.05
N ALA A 114 -3.59 -7.73 2.34
CA ALA A 114 -4.99 -7.43 2.62
C ALA A 114 -5.92 -8.60 2.30
N LEU A 115 -5.49 -9.53 1.47
CA LEU A 115 -6.31 -10.70 1.11
C LEU A 115 -6.38 -11.70 2.26
N THR A 116 -5.32 -11.82 3.05
CA THR A 116 -5.23 -12.80 4.13
C THR A 116 -5.18 -12.17 5.53
N GLY A 117 -4.81 -10.91 5.65
CA GLY A 117 -4.60 -10.25 6.94
C GLY A 117 -3.25 -10.55 7.57
N GLU A 118 -2.38 -11.27 6.87
CA GLU A 118 -1.08 -11.66 7.41
C GLU A 118 0.04 -10.73 6.98
N ARG A 119 1.12 -10.71 7.78
CA ARG A 119 2.30 -9.89 7.51
C ARG A 119 3.00 -10.36 6.25
N ILE A 120 3.53 -9.43 5.49
CA ILE A 120 4.27 -9.76 4.27
C ILE A 120 5.72 -10.04 4.64
N CYS A 121 6.29 -11.10 4.10
CA CYS A 121 7.66 -11.50 4.32
C CYS A 121 8.47 -11.42 3.02
N ASN A 122 9.79 -11.31 3.17
CA ASN A 122 10.66 -11.36 2.01
C ASN A 122 10.87 -12.82 1.55
N GLU A 123 11.74 -13.03 0.56
CA GLU A 123 11.94 -14.35 -0.05
C GLU A 123 12.47 -15.41 0.92
N VAL A 124 13.09 -14.99 2.02
CA VAL A 124 13.62 -15.92 3.02
C VAL A 124 12.71 -16.02 4.26
N GLY A 125 11.53 -15.46 4.18
CA GLY A 125 10.55 -15.61 5.26
C GLY A 125 10.66 -14.60 6.39
N VAL A 126 11.44 -13.53 6.21
CA VAL A 126 11.59 -12.49 7.24
C VAL A 126 10.57 -11.38 6.98
N GLU A 127 9.86 -10.97 8.00
CA GLU A 127 8.84 -9.91 7.89
C GLU A 127 9.45 -8.62 7.34
N ILE A 128 8.74 -7.98 6.41
CA ILE A 128 9.17 -6.70 5.87
C ILE A 128 8.76 -5.62 6.83
N ILE A 129 9.72 -4.80 7.24
CA ILE A 129 9.50 -3.69 8.16
C ILE A 129 10.02 -2.37 7.59
N SER A 130 10.18 -2.31 6.27
CA SER A 130 10.69 -1.10 5.61
C SER A 130 9.82 0.11 5.93
N ALA A 131 10.44 1.22 6.24
CA ALA A 131 9.71 2.45 6.57
C ALA A 131 8.87 2.94 5.39
N PHE A 132 7.71 3.49 5.69
CA PHE A 132 6.90 4.12 4.66
C PHE A 132 7.36 5.57 4.53
N ASN A 133 8.20 5.83 3.56
CA ASN A 133 8.72 7.17 3.28
C ASN A 133 8.48 7.51 1.81
N PRO A 134 7.46 8.31 1.50
CA PRO A 134 7.13 8.64 0.10
C PRO A 134 8.25 9.31 -0.67
N SER A 135 9.23 9.89 0.02
CA SER A 135 10.35 10.54 -0.63
C SER A 135 11.46 9.55 -1.04
N ASP A 136 11.39 8.32 -0.56
CA ASP A 136 12.40 7.31 -0.87
C ASP A 136 12.06 6.64 -2.20
N GLU A 137 12.95 6.75 -3.16
CA GLU A 137 12.72 6.16 -4.49
C GLU A 137 12.62 4.63 -4.46
N HIS A 138 13.17 3.98 -3.43
CA HIS A 138 13.10 2.53 -3.30
C HIS A 138 11.69 2.07 -2.85
N LEU A 139 10.90 2.97 -2.29
CA LEU A 139 9.56 2.62 -1.83
C LEU A 139 8.68 2.16 -2.99
N ALA A 140 8.74 2.86 -4.11
CA ALA A 140 7.95 2.51 -5.29
C ALA A 140 8.29 1.12 -5.79
N LEU A 141 9.59 0.78 -5.81
CA LEU A 141 10.04 -0.53 -6.25
C LEU A 141 9.54 -1.64 -5.32
N LEU A 142 9.58 -1.37 -4.02
CA LEU A 142 9.10 -2.33 -3.02
C LEU A 142 7.60 -2.58 -3.18
N ILE A 143 6.81 -1.51 -3.30
CA ILE A 143 5.37 -1.64 -3.47
C ILE A 143 5.03 -2.36 -4.78
N GLU A 144 5.74 -2.05 -5.86
CA GLU A 144 5.52 -2.72 -7.13
C GLU A 144 5.80 -4.21 -7.02
N LYS A 145 6.91 -4.58 -6.36
CA LYS A 145 7.29 -5.97 -6.17
C LYS A 145 6.24 -6.71 -5.34
N ILE A 146 5.79 -6.12 -4.25
CA ILE A 146 4.76 -6.70 -3.40
C ILE A 146 3.45 -6.87 -4.18
N ASN A 147 3.02 -5.82 -4.84
CA ASN A 147 1.75 -5.83 -5.56
C ASN A 147 1.72 -6.87 -6.68
N TYR A 148 2.87 -7.12 -7.28
CA TYR A 148 3.00 -8.10 -8.34
C TYR A 148 2.98 -9.54 -7.78
N SER A 149 3.59 -9.74 -6.61
CA SER A 149 3.84 -11.07 -6.08
C SER A 149 2.79 -11.60 -5.11
N ILE A 150 2.08 -10.70 -4.44
CA ILE A 150 1.17 -11.09 -3.38
C ILE A 150 -0.11 -11.72 -3.90
N ASN A 151 -0.58 -12.74 -3.26
CA ASN A 151 -1.86 -13.38 -3.59
C ASN A 151 -2.44 -14.04 -2.33
N GLU A 152 -3.63 -14.62 -2.44
CA GLU A 152 -4.33 -15.20 -1.29
C GLU A 152 -3.61 -16.32 -0.59
N ASN A 153 -2.71 -16.98 -1.26
CA ASN A 153 -2.06 -18.18 -0.73
C ASN A 153 -0.61 -17.95 -0.35
N ASN A 154 -0.08 -16.77 -0.57
CA ASN A 154 1.35 -16.53 -0.38
C ASN A 154 1.61 -15.12 0.14
N ASN A 155 2.18 -15.05 1.36
CA ASN A 155 2.53 -13.76 1.95
C ASN A 155 4.00 -13.40 1.69
N MET A 156 4.74 -14.26 0.99
CA MET A 156 6.13 -13.99 0.71
C MET A 156 6.26 -13.22 -0.59
N ILE A 157 7.17 -12.25 -0.61
CA ILE A 157 7.47 -11.57 -1.84
C ILE A 157 8.35 -12.50 -2.65
N LEU A 158 7.84 -12.88 -3.79
CA LEU A 158 8.62 -13.66 -4.73
C LEU A 158 9.38 -12.72 -5.65
N PRO A 159 10.56 -13.08 -6.13
CA PRO A 159 11.26 -12.27 -7.09
C PRO A 159 10.36 -12.05 -8.29
N LYS A 160 10.26 -10.79 -8.72
CA LYS A 160 9.45 -10.49 -9.88
C LYS A 160 10.05 -11.23 -11.07
N GLN A 161 9.24 -12.02 -11.73
CA GLN A 161 9.68 -12.73 -12.90
C GLN A 161 9.96 -11.71 -13.97
N LEU A 162 11.15 -11.78 -14.54
CA LEU A 162 11.45 -10.92 -15.64
C LEU A 162 10.81 -11.55 -16.84
N VAL A 163 9.95 -10.81 -17.48
CA VAL A 163 9.28 -11.31 -18.63
C VAL A 163 10.20 -11.42 -19.83
N ASN A 164 11.32 -10.73 -19.78
CA ASN A 164 12.26 -10.75 -20.87
C ASN A 164 13.53 -11.47 -20.43
N PRO A 165 13.77 -12.69 -20.90
CA PRO A 165 14.96 -13.44 -20.55
C PRO A 165 16.26 -12.72 -20.85
N THR A 166 16.25 -11.82 -21.84
CA THR A 166 17.41 -11.07 -22.20
C THR A 166 17.78 -10.10 -21.08
N ASP A 167 16.77 -9.47 -20.50
CA ASP A 167 17.02 -8.54 -19.42
C ASP A 167 17.51 -9.31 -18.21
N LEU A 168 17.00 -10.50 -18.02
CA LEU A 168 17.41 -11.32 -16.93
C LEU A 168 18.90 -11.66 -17.13
N ALA A 169 19.28 -12.07 -18.29
CA ALA A 169 20.66 -12.42 -18.56
C ALA A 169 21.58 -11.23 -18.35
N LYS A 170 21.12 -10.06 -18.70
CA LYS A 170 21.95 -8.88 -18.56
C LYS A 170 22.07 -8.41 -17.14
N SER A 171 21.01 -8.44 -16.39
CA SER A 171 21.06 -7.88 -15.08
C SER A 171 21.42 -8.90 -14.03
N ILE A 172 20.93 -10.11 -14.14
CA ILE A 172 21.15 -11.04 -13.16
C ILE A 172 22.39 -11.63 -13.17
N TRP A 173 22.95 -11.92 -14.21
CA TRP A 173 24.15 -12.58 -14.25
C TRP A 173 25.20 -11.66 -13.89
N GLN A 174 24.93 -10.42 -13.89
CA GLN A 174 25.91 -9.50 -13.54
C GLN A 174 25.73 -9.09 -12.14
N ASP A 175 24.64 -9.27 -11.58
CA ASP A 175 24.42 -8.81 -10.30
C ASP A 175 24.32 -9.90 -9.42
N ILE A 176 23.42 -10.72 -9.62
CA ILE A 176 23.08 -11.62 -8.83
C ILE A 176 23.69 -12.67 -9.10
N TRP A 177 24.06 -12.70 -10.00
CA TRP A 177 24.53 -13.73 -10.53
C TRP A 177 25.74 -13.65 -10.95
N SER A 178 25.94 -12.74 -10.95
CA SER A 178 26.96 -12.50 -10.75
C SER A 178 26.95 -12.93 -9.54
N VAL A 179 26.50 -13.45 -9.02
CA VAL A 179 26.32 -13.74 -8.19
C VAL A 179 26.06 -14.96 -8.17
N SER A 180 25.82 -15.55 -8.14
CA SER A 180 25.48 -16.71 -8.17
C SER A 180 25.12 -16.91 -9.33
N GLY A 181 25.58 -16.36 -9.83
CA GLY A 181 25.45 -16.38 -10.93
C GLY A 181 24.48 -17.08 -11.22
N ALA A 182 24.55 -17.59 -10.85
CA ALA A 182 23.70 -18.23 -11.44
C ALA A 182 22.93 -17.45 -11.52
#